data_2fdea8acca3a6f5d7145450745d469fc
#
_entry.id   2fdea8acca3a6f5d7145450745d469fc
#
_cell.length_a   1.000
_cell.length_b   1.000
_cell.length_c   1.000
_cell.angle_alpha   90.00
_cell.angle_beta   90.00
_cell.angle_gamma   90.00
#
_symmetry.space_group_name_H-M   'P 1'
#
loop_
_entity.id
_entity.type
_entity.pdbx_description
1 polymer ?
#
loop_
_entity_poly.entity_id
_entity_poly.type
_entity_poly.pdbx_seq_one_letter_code
_entity_poly.pdbx_strand_id
1 'polypeptide(L)'
;MHPRAGQPATAADLDNIPALLEAYHSIHPDAGDPAQRVTFGTSGHRGSSLDGAFNEDHIAATTQAIVDYRTEQGIHGPIYIGRDPHALSEPAQATALEVLAGNGVEVRVDSADGFVPTPAISFAILEHNKVLPGGPTGTDTNRADGIVITPSHNPPRDGGFKYNPPTGGPADTNATEWIADRANSYLDGKLGDIKRSTSTDTFTKHDYCGLYVDALPQVVNLAAIKSAGVRIGADPMGGASVEYWQRIADVHGLDLTVVNPKVDPAFGFMTLDGDGKIRMDCSSPFAMASLVNAVSGAQAPGAQAPGAQSTGARSTGDPAAAGQTAAGQRASQAAFDIATGNDADSDRHGIVTPDAGLMNPNHYLAVAIDYLLGHRNGWPEVASVGKTLVSSQMIDKVVKAHGSKLMEVPVGFKWFVPGLVDGSVVFGGEESAGASFLRFDGSVWSTDKDGIIADLLASEILAVTEQSPSQRYQELAERFGAPAYARIDAEANREQKVKLKALSADDVQQSELAGEKITAVMTTAPGNNAAIGGVKVTTDSAWFAARPSGTEDKYKIYAESMRGEEHLSEVVEAAQGVVDSVLRD
;
A
#
# COMPACT_ATOMS: atom_id res chain seq x y z
N MET A 1 -0.06 22.07 7.07
CA MET A 1 0.45 21.85 5.68
C MET A 1 1.72 22.64 5.50
N HIS A 2 2.78 22.00 4.97
CA HIS A 2 4.07 22.67 4.76
C HIS A 2 4.00 23.65 3.57
N PRO A 3 4.65 24.85 3.63
CA PRO A 3 4.55 25.85 2.56
C PRO A 3 5.09 25.40 1.19
N ARG A 4 5.95 24.37 1.15
CA ARG A 4 6.52 23.79 -0.08
C ARG A 4 5.88 22.47 -0.49
N ALA A 5 4.75 22.06 0.11
CA ALA A 5 4.04 20.85 -0.30
C ALA A 5 3.68 20.89 -1.80
N GLY A 6 3.94 19.80 -2.51
CA GLY A 6 3.76 19.69 -3.97
C GLY A 6 4.83 20.37 -4.83
N GLN A 7 5.86 20.98 -4.23
CA GLN A 7 7.00 21.54 -4.98
C GLN A 7 8.12 20.50 -5.12
N PRO A 8 8.90 20.53 -6.20
CA PRO A 8 10.05 19.64 -6.36
C PRO A 8 11.02 19.72 -5.19
N ALA A 9 11.56 18.58 -4.80
CA ALA A 9 12.63 18.51 -3.80
C ALA A 9 13.89 19.23 -4.33
N THR A 10 14.66 19.80 -3.41
CA THR A 10 15.96 20.44 -3.68
C THR A 10 17.06 19.70 -2.93
N ALA A 11 18.32 20.00 -3.20
CA ALA A 11 19.44 19.37 -2.51
C ALA A 11 19.41 19.54 -0.98
N ALA A 12 18.71 20.57 -0.47
CA ALA A 12 18.55 20.79 0.97
C ALA A 12 17.50 19.87 1.63
N ASP A 13 16.66 19.25 0.83
CA ASP A 13 15.61 18.36 1.28
C ASP A 13 16.06 16.87 1.28
N LEU A 14 17.24 16.59 0.69
CA LEU A 14 17.73 15.23 0.55
C LEU A 14 18.41 14.72 1.83
N ASP A 15 18.13 13.47 2.20
CA ASP A 15 18.86 12.80 3.25
C ASP A 15 20.31 12.48 2.82
N ASN A 16 21.23 12.49 3.80
CA ASN A 16 22.62 12.13 3.59
C ASN A 16 22.77 10.60 3.55
N ILE A 17 22.61 10.02 2.36
CA ILE A 17 22.67 8.56 2.17
C ILE A 17 23.99 7.95 2.66
N PRO A 18 25.20 8.50 2.37
CA PRO A 18 26.45 7.97 2.95
C PRO A 18 26.45 7.90 4.48
N ALA A 19 25.98 8.95 5.17
CA ALA A 19 25.91 8.95 6.62
C ALA A 19 24.90 7.92 7.16
N LEU A 20 23.78 7.73 6.45
CA LEU A 20 22.76 6.74 6.77
C LEU A 20 23.33 5.31 6.69
N LEU A 21 24.08 5.00 5.63
CA LEU A 21 24.75 3.71 5.43
C LEU A 21 25.87 3.46 6.44
N GLU A 22 26.66 4.48 6.76
CA GLU A 22 27.69 4.39 7.82
C GLU A 22 27.04 4.10 9.17
N ALA A 23 25.96 4.81 9.53
CA ALA A 23 25.22 4.62 10.76
C ALA A 23 24.63 3.21 10.89
N TYR A 24 24.22 2.60 9.76
CA TYR A 24 23.67 1.24 9.74
C TYR A 24 24.66 0.22 10.36
N HIS A 25 25.95 0.35 10.08
CA HIS A 25 26.98 -0.55 10.57
C HIS A 25 27.68 -0.08 11.86
N SER A 26 27.70 1.22 12.14
CA SER A 26 28.49 1.80 13.23
C SER A 26 27.70 2.11 14.50
N ILE A 27 26.37 2.30 14.37
CA ILE A 27 25.50 2.54 15.53
C ILE A 27 24.89 1.22 15.98
N HIS A 28 25.15 0.88 17.25
CA HIS A 28 24.56 -0.26 17.92
C HIS A 28 23.39 0.20 18.78
N PRO A 29 22.21 -0.44 18.73
CA PRO A 29 21.06 -0.02 19.50
C PRO A 29 21.29 -0.20 21.01
N ASP A 30 20.82 0.76 21.79
CA ASP A 30 20.72 0.60 23.25
C ASP A 30 19.46 -0.24 23.57
N ALA A 31 19.67 -1.49 23.95
CA ALA A 31 18.59 -2.39 24.34
C ALA A 31 17.78 -1.89 25.56
N GLY A 32 18.34 -0.94 26.34
CA GLY A 32 17.64 -0.28 27.44
C GLY A 32 16.68 0.82 26.99
N ASP A 33 16.83 1.33 25.75
CA ASP A 33 15.93 2.34 25.18
C ASP A 33 14.78 1.68 24.41
N PRO A 34 13.52 1.81 24.85
CA PRO A 34 12.37 1.25 24.15
C PRO A 34 12.21 1.73 22.70
N ALA A 35 12.73 2.92 22.34
CA ALA A 35 12.65 3.48 20.99
C ALA A 35 13.64 2.78 20.03
N GLN A 36 14.64 2.11 20.56
CA GLN A 36 15.68 1.39 19.82
C GLN A 36 15.50 -0.13 19.84
N ARG A 37 14.36 -0.63 20.33
CA ARG A 37 14.04 -2.07 20.32
C ARG A 37 13.32 -2.47 19.02
N VAL A 38 13.42 -3.75 18.67
CA VAL A 38 12.60 -4.31 17.58
C VAL A 38 11.14 -4.25 17.98
N THR A 39 10.34 -3.56 17.17
CA THR A 39 8.89 -3.49 17.32
C THR A 39 8.23 -3.65 15.94
N PHE A 40 7.28 -4.58 15.84
CA PHE A 40 6.49 -4.71 14.62
C PHE A 40 5.26 -3.80 14.73
N GLY A 41 5.17 -2.83 13.81
CA GLY A 41 3.97 -2.02 13.61
C GLY A 41 2.87 -2.79 12.91
N THR A 42 2.09 -2.11 12.07
CA THR A 42 1.00 -2.75 11.30
C THR A 42 1.52 -3.82 10.32
N SER A 43 2.76 -3.66 9.79
CA SER A 43 3.31 -4.56 8.77
C SER A 43 4.85 -4.61 8.78
N GLY A 44 5.49 -4.73 9.94
CA GLY A 44 6.94 -4.89 10.02
C GLY A 44 7.62 -3.92 10.97
N HIS A 45 8.91 -4.16 11.23
CA HIS A 45 9.80 -3.26 11.97
C HIS A 45 10.29 -2.15 11.03
N ARG A 46 10.25 -0.90 11.48
CA ARG A 46 10.68 0.28 10.72
C ARG A 46 11.45 1.25 11.61
N GLY A 47 12.37 1.98 11.00
CA GLY A 47 13.13 3.01 11.68
C GLY A 47 14.25 3.57 10.81
N SER A 48 15.04 4.49 11.38
CA SER A 48 16.24 5.03 10.75
C SER A 48 17.50 4.55 11.45
N SER A 49 18.56 4.29 10.71
CA SER A 49 19.86 3.92 11.27
C SER A 49 20.46 5.05 12.09
N LEU A 50 20.22 6.31 11.71
CA LEU A 50 20.69 7.48 12.45
C LEU A 50 20.05 7.63 13.84
N ASP A 51 18.86 7.06 14.02
CA ASP A 51 18.13 7.09 15.29
C ASP A 51 18.39 5.83 16.16
N GLY A 52 19.29 4.93 15.72
CA GLY A 52 19.54 3.66 16.38
C GLY A 52 18.34 2.70 16.36
N ALA A 53 17.44 2.87 15.39
CA ALA A 53 16.17 2.12 15.31
C ALA A 53 16.09 1.16 14.10
N PHE A 54 17.06 1.18 13.19
CA PHE A 54 17.16 0.25 12.07
C PHE A 54 18.62 0.06 11.65
N ASN A 55 19.35 -0.75 12.37
CA ASN A 55 20.78 -0.99 12.20
C ASN A 55 21.05 -2.47 11.94
N GLU A 56 22.28 -2.83 11.60
CA GLU A 56 22.70 -4.20 11.32
C GLU A 56 22.29 -5.18 12.42
N ASP A 57 22.44 -4.78 13.69
CA ASP A 57 22.08 -5.58 14.85
C ASP A 57 20.59 -5.95 14.88
N HIS A 58 19.69 -4.99 14.52
CA HIS A 58 18.26 -5.26 14.43
C HIS A 58 17.95 -6.31 13.37
N ILE A 59 18.57 -6.18 12.20
CA ILE A 59 18.33 -7.08 11.08
C ILE A 59 18.87 -8.47 11.38
N ALA A 60 20.07 -8.57 11.96
CA ALA A 60 20.63 -9.85 12.37
C ALA A 60 19.74 -10.55 13.42
N ALA A 61 19.32 -9.80 14.44
CA ALA A 61 18.46 -10.31 15.52
C ALA A 61 17.08 -10.75 14.98
N THR A 62 16.44 -9.91 14.14
CA THR A 62 15.13 -10.21 13.59
C THR A 62 15.18 -11.41 12.62
N THR A 63 16.22 -11.50 11.79
CA THR A 63 16.37 -12.63 10.87
C THR A 63 16.59 -13.94 11.63
N GLN A 64 17.44 -13.95 12.68
CA GLN A 64 17.61 -15.14 13.50
C GLN A 64 16.31 -15.52 14.22
N ALA A 65 15.56 -14.53 14.73
CA ALA A 65 14.25 -14.78 15.34
C ALA A 65 13.25 -15.40 14.36
N ILE A 66 13.25 -14.97 13.07
CA ILE A 66 12.44 -15.59 12.01
C ILE A 66 12.87 -17.05 11.78
N VAL A 67 14.17 -17.34 11.75
CA VAL A 67 14.68 -18.73 11.61
C VAL A 67 14.20 -19.60 12.78
N ASP A 68 14.26 -19.07 14.00
CA ASP A 68 13.78 -19.79 15.20
C ASP A 68 12.25 -20.00 15.12
N TYR A 69 11.49 -18.97 14.73
CA TYR A 69 10.04 -19.07 14.54
C TYR A 69 9.66 -20.12 13.49
N ARG A 70 10.34 -20.12 12.34
CA ARG A 70 10.14 -21.15 11.30
C ARG A 70 10.38 -22.56 11.83
N THR A 71 11.43 -22.74 12.63
CA THR A 71 11.73 -24.03 13.28
C THR A 71 10.60 -24.47 14.21
N GLU A 72 10.10 -23.55 15.05
CA GLU A 72 8.99 -23.82 15.96
C GLU A 72 7.69 -24.15 15.21
N GLN A 73 7.44 -23.44 14.08
CA GLN A 73 6.25 -23.68 13.25
C GLN A 73 6.41 -24.82 12.24
N GLY A 74 7.56 -25.50 12.20
CA GLY A 74 7.82 -26.59 11.26
C GLY A 74 7.86 -26.12 9.80
N ILE A 75 8.34 -24.92 9.52
CA ILE A 75 8.46 -24.37 8.18
C ILE A 75 9.90 -24.63 7.70
N HIS A 76 10.09 -25.50 6.71
CA HIS A 76 11.40 -25.93 6.22
C HIS A 76 11.62 -25.65 4.72
N GLY A 77 10.61 -25.15 4.01
CA GLY A 77 10.76 -24.73 2.62
C GLY A 77 11.61 -23.47 2.46
N PRO A 78 11.79 -22.97 1.22
CA PRO A 78 12.63 -21.81 0.97
C PRO A 78 12.01 -20.51 1.52
N ILE A 79 12.87 -19.57 1.89
CA ILE A 79 12.50 -18.16 2.09
C ILE A 79 12.61 -17.41 0.75
N TYR A 80 11.55 -16.71 0.36
CA TYR A 80 11.54 -15.74 -0.72
C TYR A 80 11.91 -14.36 -0.15
N ILE A 81 12.98 -13.73 -0.65
CA ILE A 81 13.45 -12.45 -0.15
C ILE A 81 13.54 -11.42 -1.27
N GLY A 82 13.09 -10.20 -0.98
CA GLY A 82 13.21 -9.08 -1.89
C GLY A 82 13.31 -7.76 -1.16
N ARG A 83 13.80 -6.75 -1.87
CA ARG A 83 13.99 -5.39 -1.35
C ARG A 83 13.40 -4.34 -2.28
N ASP A 84 13.07 -3.19 -1.72
CA ASP A 84 12.77 -1.96 -2.44
C ASP A 84 14.02 -1.07 -2.60
N PRO A 85 13.93 0.08 -3.30
CA PRO A 85 15.07 0.97 -3.54
C PRO A 85 15.50 1.86 -2.37
N HIS A 86 14.88 1.81 -1.20
CA HIS A 86 15.35 2.59 -0.05
C HIS A 86 16.81 2.26 0.30
N ALA A 87 17.57 3.29 0.70
CA ALA A 87 19.00 3.16 0.93
C ALA A 87 19.39 2.05 1.92
N LEU A 88 18.58 1.85 2.98
CA LEU A 88 18.83 0.84 4.00
C LEU A 88 18.41 -0.58 3.58
N SER A 89 17.69 -0.74 2.47
CA SER A 89 17.17 -2.05 2.06
C SER A 89 18.26 -2.99 1.54
N GLU A 90 19.27 -2.47 0.83
CA GLU A 90 20.39 -3.28 0.34
C GLU A 90 21.26 -3.82 1.47
N PRO A 91 21.80 -3.02 2.43
CA PRO A 91 22.58 -3.57 3.52
C PRO A 91 21.74 -4.47 4.44
N ALA A 92 20.45 -4.20 4.62
CA ALA A 92 19.56 -5.08 5.38
C ALA A 92 19.39 -6.44 4.71
N GLN A 93 19.27 -6.48 3.37
CA GLN A 93 19.23 -7.75 2.64
C GLN A 93 20.54 -8.52 2.78
N ALA A 94 21.69 -7.86 2.69
CA ALA A 94 23.00 -8.49 2.85
C ALA A 94 23.13 -9.13 4.25
N THR A 95 22.78 -8.41 5.30
CA THR A 95 22.80 -8.92 6.68
C THR A 95 21.85 -10.11 6.86
N ALA A 96 20.62 -10.02 6.31
CA ALA A 96 19.65 -11.11 6.40
C ALA A 96 20.15 -12.38 5.69
N LEU A 97 20.73 -12.23 4.49
CA LEU A 97 21.30 -13.35 3.74
C LEU A 97 22.43 -14.05 4.48
N GLU A 98 23.32 -13.32 5.17
CA GLU A 98 24.37 -13.92 5.99
C GLU A 98 23.81 -14.76 7.16
N VAL A 99 22.77 -14.28 7.82
CA VAL A 99 22.12 -15.01 8.91
C VAL A 99 21.40 -16.25 8.38
N LEU A 100 20.66 -16.12 7.28
CA LEU A 100 19.97 -17.26 6.66
C LEU A 100 20.96 -18.33 6.20
N ALA A 101 22.07 -17.93 5.56
CA ALA A 101 23.16 -18.83 5.16
C ALA A 101 23.80 -19.53 6.38
N GLY A 102 24.07 -18.79 7.47
CA GLY A 102 24.62 -19.33 8.70
C GLY A 102 23.75 -20.40 9.38
N ASN A 103 22.45 -20.36 9.10
CA ASN A 103 21.47 -21.34 9.57
C ASN A 103 21.10 -22.40 8.52
N GLY A 104 21.72 -22.38 7.33
CA GLY A 104 21.46 -23.37 6.26
C GLY A 104 20.08 -23.27 5.65
N VAL A 105 19.43 -22.09 5.71
CA VAL A 105 18.11 -21.86 5.13
C VAL A 105 18.22 -21.72 3.62
N GLU A 106 17.35 -22.43 2.86
CA GLU A 106 17.24 -22.25 1.44
C GLU A 106 16.59 -20.89 1.11
N VAL A 107 17.21 -20.09 0.24
CA VAL A 107 16.74 -18.74 -0.09
C VAL A 107 16.51 -18.59 -1.59
N ARG A 108 15.41 -17.96 -1.95
CA ARG A 108 15.12 -17.50 -3.32
C ARG A 108 15.45 -16.01 -3.40
N VAL A 109 16.51 -15.68 -4.17
CA VAL A 109 16.94 -14.30 -4.44
C VAL A 109 16.60 -13.92 -5.87
N ASP A 110 16.36 -12.64 -6.13
CA ASP A 110 16.05 -12.19 -7.49
C ASP A 110 17.16 -12.55 -8.49
N SER A 111 16.74 -12.99 -9.67
CA SER A 111 17.66 -13.49 -10.70
C SER A 111 18.56 -12.40 -11.28
N ALA A 112 18.07 -11.16 -11.35
CA ALA A 112 18.78 -9.99 -11.86
C ALA A 112 19.42 -9.15 -10.74
N ASP A 113 19.28 -9.55 -9.46
CA ASP A 113 19.65 -8.75 -8.29
C ASP A 113 18.92 -7.39 -8.25
N GLY A 114 17.72 -7.37 -8.78
CA GLY A 114 16.84 -6.20 -8.88
C GLY A 114 16.04 -5.94 -7.61
N PHE A 115 15.08 -5.03 -7.75
CA PHE A 115 14.10 -4.72 -6.72
C PHE A 115 12.85 -5.58 -6.92
N VAL A 116 12.20 -5.97 -5.81
CA VAL A 116 11.05 -6.86 -5.83
C VAL A 116 9.88 -6.23 -5.08
N PRO A 117 8.77 -5.93 -5.76
CA PRO A 117 7.54 -5.45 -5.11
C PRO A 117 7.00 -6.42 -4.07
N THR A 118 6.43 -5.88 -2.99
CA THR A 118 5.76 -6.67 -1.94
C THR A 118 4.77 -7.70 -2.52
N PRO A 119 3.85 -7.34 -3.46
CA PRO A 119 2.93 -8.32 -4.03
C PRO A 119 3.60 -9.45 -4.83
N ALA A 120 4.76 -9.20 -5.46
CA ALA A 120 5.46 -10.25 -6.19
C ALA A 120 6.06 -11.32 -5.27
N ILE A 121 6.48 -10.94 -4.06
CA ILE A 121 6.92 -11.90 -3.02
C ILE A 121 5.72 -12.70 -2.51
N SER A 122 4.60 -12.04 -2.19
CA SER A 122 3.36 -12.72 -1.80
C SER A 122 2.91 -13.74 -2.84
N PHE A 123 2.90 -13.33 -4.12
CA PHE A 123 2.57 -14.18 -5.25
C PHE A 123 3.51 -15.39 -5.34
N ALA A 124 4.82 -15.19 -5.24
CA ALA A 124 5.80 -16.28 -5.34
C ALA A 124 5.66 -17.32 -4.21
N ILE A 125 5.41 -16.87 -2.97
CA ILE A 125 5.13 -17.75 -1.84
C ILE A 125 3.88 -18.60 -2.12
N LEU A 126 2.79 -17.96 -2.57
CA LEU A 126 1.54 -18.65 -2.85
C LEU A 126 1.66 -19.64 -4.02
N GLU A 127 2.37 -19.26 -5.09
CA GLU A 127 2.63 -20.16 -6.24
C GLU A 127 3.45 -21.38 -5.82
N HIS A 128 4.44 -21.22 -4.95
CA HIS A 128 5.18 -22.34 -4.39
C HIS A 128 4.26 -23.26 -3.58
N ASN A 129 3.47 -22.67 -2.69
CA ASN A 129 2.71 -23.41 -1.70
C ASN A 129 1.43 -24.05 -2.27
N LYS A 130 0.87 -23.55 -3.37
CA LYS A 130 -0.38 -24.08 -3.96
C LYS A 130 -0.28 -25.55 -4.43
N VAL A 131 0.92 -25.98 -4.79
CA VAL A 131 1.17 -27.35 -5.25
C VAL A 131 1.40 -28.35 -4.10
N LEU A 132 1.53 -27.85 -2.88
CA LEU A 132 1.73 -28.68 -1.69
C LEU A 132 0.38 -29.18 -1.11
N PRO A 133 0.37 -30.32 -0.42
CA PRO A 133 -0.83 -30.83 0.23
C PRO A 133 -1.47 -29.79 1.17
N GLY A 134 -2.73 -29.44 0.92
CA GLY A 134 -3.47 -28.43 1.68
C GLY A 134 -3.11 -26.98 1.34
N GLY A 135 -2.31 -26.75 0.31
CA GLY A 135 -1.93 -25.41 -0.12
C GLY A 135 -1.20 -24.59 0.95
N PRO A 136 -1.37 -23.26 0.94
CA PRO A 136 -0.68 -22.36 1.88
C PRO A 136 -1.00 -22.61 3.36
N THR A 137 -2.15 -23.18 3.67
CA THR A 137 -2.60 -23.50 5.04
C THR A 137 -2.39 -24.95 5.43
N GLY A 138 -1.83 -25.78 4.52
CA GLY A 138 -1.55 -27.19 4.78
C GLY A 138 -0.50 -27.40 5.86
N THR A 139 -0.26 -28.68 6.20
CA THR A 139 0.72 -29.11 7.21
C THR A 139 2.05 -29.57 6.60
N ASP A 140 2.24 -29.39 5.28
CA ASP A 140 3.49 -29.75 4.63
C ASP A 140 4.63 -28.87 5.16
N THR A 141 5.72 -29.49 5.58
CA THR A 141 6.86 -28.80 6.17
C THR A 141 7.73 -28.08 5.12
N ASN A 142 7.57 -28.37 3.83
CA ASN A 142 8.29 -27.71 2.73
C ASN A 142 7.62 -26.42 2.26
N ARG A 143 6.64 -25.90 3.00
CA ARG A 143 6.02 -24.61 2.68
C ARG A 143 7.05 -23.49 2.72
N ALA A 144 6.97 -22.63 1.70
CA ALA A 144 7.75 -21.40 1.61
C ALA A 144 7.09 -20.28 2.42
N ASP A 145 7.91 -19.34 2.82
CA ASP A 145 7.56 -18.06 3.43
C ASP A 145 8.47 -16.94 2.88
N GLY A 146 8.40 -15.71 3.40
CA GLY A 146 9.18 -14.64 2.83
C GLY A 146 9.58 -13.53 3.78
N ILE A 147 10.58 -12.78 3.33
CA ILE A 147 11.04 -11.54 3.93
C ILE A 147 10.94 -10.42 2.89
N VAL A 148 10.28 -9.33 3.25
CA VAL A 148 10.14 -8.14 2.40
C VAL A 148 10.85 -6.98 3.09
N ILE A 149 11.85 -6.42 2.41
CA ILE A 149 12.68 -5.35 2.97
C ILE A 149 12.27 -4.03 2.35
N THR A 150 11.46 -3.27 3.08
CA THR A 150 10.85 -2.02 2.63
C THR A 150 10.22 -1.25 3.80
N PRO A 151 10.37 0.07 3.88
CA PRO A 151 9.56 0.93 4.72
C PRO A 151 8.28 1.44 4.02
N SER A 152 7.92 0.91 2.83
CA SER A 152 6.79 1.33 1.99
C SER A 152 6.95 2.80 1.51
N HIS A 153 5.98 3.67 1.77
CA HIS A 153 6.00 5.08 1.37
C HIS A 153 6.73 6.03 2.33
N ASN A 154 7.46 5.51 3.31
CA ASN A 154 8.17 6.31 4.31
C ASN A 154 9.29 7.15 3.65
N PRO A 155 9.81 8.21 4.32
CA PRO A 155 10.94 8.99 3.82
C PRO A 155 12.18 8.16 3.50
N PRO A 156 13.08 8.64 2.61
CA PRO A 156 14.27 7.91 2.15
C PRO A 156 15.22 7.46 3.28
N ARG A 157 15.20 8.15 4.43
CA ARG A 157 16.04 7.82 5.60
C ARG A 157 15.60 6.56 6.35
N ASP A 158 14.39 6.07 6.09
CA ASP A 158 13.83 4.93 6.82
C ASP A 158 14.18 3.60 6.14
N GLY A 159 14.31 2.56 6.94
CA GLY A 159 14.32 1.17 6.53
C GLY A 159 13.12 0.43 7.09
N GLY A 160 12.82 -0.72 6.50
CA GLY A 160 11.73 -1.59 6.95
C GLY A 160 12.01 -3.06 6.69
N PHE A 161 11.50 -3.93 7.58
CA PHE A 161 11.72 -5.37 7.52
C PHE A 161 10.44 -6.09 7.91
N LYS A 162 9.86 -6.83 6.97
CA LYS A 162 8.57 -7.52 7.10
C LYS A 162 8.78 -9.03 6.98
N TYR A 163 7.94 -9.80 7.67
CA TYR A 163 7.83 -11.26 7.50
C TYR A 163 6.46 -11.64 6.96
N ASN A 164 6.45 -12.43 5.89
CA ASN A 164 5.25 -12.99 5.29
C ASN A 164 5.26 -14.51 5.48
N PRO A 165 4.36 -15.09 6.31
CA PRO A 165 4.24 -16.52 6.55
C PRO A 165 3.80 -17.28 5.29
N PRO A 166 3.67 -18.63 5.34
CA PRO A 166 3.29 -19.44 4.19
C PRO A 166 1.99 -19.06 3.49
N THR A 167 1.13 -18.30 4.14
CA THR A 167 -0.08 -17.71 3.54
C THR A 167 0.20 -16.52 2.62
N GLY A 168 1.45 -16.08 2.48
CA GLY A 168 1.92 -15.07 1.54
C GLY A 168 1.70 -13.61 1.96
N GLY A 169 0.78 -13.33 2.87
CA GLY A 169 0.43 -11.98 3.30
C GLY A 169 1.15 -11.54 4.60
N PRO A 170 0.80 -10.38 5.15
CA PRO A 170 1.39 -9.90 6.39
C PRO A 170 1.16 -10.87 7.55
N ALA A 171 2.19 -11.10 8.35
CA ALA A 171 2.09 -11.95 9.54
C ALA A 171 1.06 -11.43 10.55
N ASP A 172 0.41 -12.34 11.24
CA ASP A 172 -0.52 -12.00 12.31
C ASP A 172 0.20 -11.45 13.56
N THR A 173 -0.60 -10.97 14.52
CA THR A 173 -0.06 -10.34 15.73
C THR A 173 0.76 -11.31 16.57
N ASN A 174 0.33 -12.58 16.68
CA ASN A 174 1.03 -13.58 17.48
C ASN A 174 2.43 -13.86 16.92
N ALA A 175 2.53 -14.02 15.60
CA ALA A 175 3.80 -14.23 14.92
C ALA A 175 4.73 -13.01 15.08
N THR A 176 4.20 -11.80 14.86
CA THR A 176 5.01 -10.57 14.94
C THR A 176 5.47 -10.26 16.36
N GLU A 177 4.63 -10.47 17.37
CA GLU A 177 5.01 -10.32 18.79
C GLU A 177 6.07 -11.36 19.19
N TRP A 178 5.88 -12.63 18.82
CA TRP A 178 6.86 -13.68 19.10
C TRP A 178 8.23 -13.38 18.47
N ILE A 179 8.25 -12.96 17.19
CA ILE A 179 9.48 -12.61 16.48
C ILE A 179 10.15 -11.38 17.14
N ALA A 180 9.38 -10.35 17.50
CA ALA A 180 9.90 -9.16 18.16
C ALA A 180 10.53 -9.48 19.52
N ASP A 181 9.84 -10.25 20.36
CA ASP A 181 10.33 -10.66 21.67
C ASP A 181 11.61 -11.49 21.56
N ARG A 182 11.63 -12.42 20.60
CA ARG A 182 12.81 -13.25 20.34
C ARG A 182 13.99 -12.42 19.81
N ALA A 183 13.75 -11.50 18.86
CA ALA A 183 14.77 -10.58 18.35
C ALA A 183 15.34 -9.69 19.46
N ASN A 184 14.48 -9.14 20.32
CA ASN A 184 14.91 -8.34 21.44
C ASN A 184 15.75 -9.14 22.45
N SER A 185 15.47 -10.44 22.64
CA SER A 185 16.31 -11.29 23.47
C SER A 185 17.74 -11.47 22.89
N TYR A 186 17.89 -11.47 21.56
CA TYR A 186 19.19 -11.47 20.90
C TYR A 186 19.94 -10.14 21.09
N LEU A 187 19.24 -9.01 21.01
CA LEU A 187 19.83 -7.69 21.29
C LEU A 187 20.33 -7.61 22.74
N ASP A 188 19.52 -8.06 23.72
CA ASP A 188 19.89 -8.13 25.13
C ASP A 188 21.13 -9.04 25.34
N GLY A 189 21.24 -10.14 24.58
CA GLY A 189 22.38 -11.07 24.58
C GLY A 189 23.57 -10.63 23.71
N LYS A 190 23.56 -9.38 23.19
CA LYS A 190 24.63 -8.83 22.34
C LYS A 190 24.94 -9.71 21.12
N LEU A 191 23.93 -10.31 20.54
CA LEU A 191 23.97 -11.12 19.31
C LEU A 191 24.88 -12.37 19.36
N GLY A 192 25.33 -12.78 20.54
CA GLY A 192 26.38 -13.83 20.71
C GLY A 192 25.98 -15.20 20.13
N ASP A 193 24.69 -15.50 20.02
CA ASP A 193 24.17 -16.78 19.54
C ASP A 193 23.71 -16.75 18.07
N ILE A 194 23.87 -15.61 17.38
CA ILE A 194 23.46 -15.47 15.98
C ILE A 194 24.50 -16.10 15.05
N LYS A 195 24.03 -17.02 14.20
CA LYS A 195 24.88 -17.68 13.20
C LYS A 195 24.93 -16.85 11.94
N ARG A 196 26.11 -16.55 11.44
CA ARG A 196 26.33 -15.84 10.16
C ARG A 196 27.29 -16.62 9.27
N SER A 197 27.06 -16.56 7.96
CA SER A 197 27.94 -17.15 6.94
C SER A 197 27.85 -16.32 5.67
N THR A 198 28.96 -16.20 4.96
CA THR A 198 29.01 -15.56 3.64
C THR A 198 28.85 -16.57 2.50
N SER A 199 28.58 -17.87 2.79
CA SER A 199 28.31 -18.88 1.77
C SER A 199 27.00 -18.56 1.05
N THR A 200 26.98 -18.78 -0.26
CA THR A 200 25.80 -18.69 -1.12
C THR A 200 25.25 -20.04 -1.56
N ASP A 201 25.73 -21.14 -0.96
CA ASP A 201 25.39 -22.51 -1.38
C ASP A 201 23.90 -22.83 -1.24
N THR A 202 23.20 -22.12 -0.36
CA THR A 202 21.75 -22.28 -0.15
C THR A 202 20.89 -21.31 -0.97
N PHE A 203 21.52 -20.44 -1.82
CA PHE A 203 20.80 -19.42 -2.58
C PHE A 203 20.48 -19.93 -3.98
N THR A 204 19.24 -19.74 -4.38
CA THR A 204 18.76 -20.06 -5.73
C THR A 204 18.15 -18.82 -6.37
N LYS A 205 18.53 -18.56 -7.63
CA LYS A 205 17.97 -17.46 -8.42
C LYS A 205 16.52 -17.72 -8.77
N HIS A 206 15.67 -16.69 -8.67
CA HIS A 206 14.23 -16.74 -8.96
C HIS A 206 13.82 -15.53 -9.80
N ASP A 207 13.11 -15.75 -10.90
CA ASP A 207 12.59 -14.68 -11.76
C ASP A 207 11.24 -14.18 -11.23
N TYR A 208 11.27 -13.30 -10.21
CA TYR A 208 10.06 -12.70 -9.67
C TYR A 208 9.28 -11.92 -10.71
N CYS A 209 9.97 -11.08 -11.49
CA CYS A 209 9.34 -10.20 -12.46
C CYS A 209 8.66 -10.99 -13.58
N GLY A 210 9.37 -11.97 -14.17
CA GLY A 210 8.82 -12.78 -15.25
C GLY A 210 7.60 -13.57 -14.83
N LEU A 211 7.70 -14.29 -13.72
CA LEU A 211 6.60 -15.15 -13.26
C LEU A 211 5.35 -14.33 -12.87
N TYR A 212 5.53 -13.18 -12.22
CA TYR A 212 4.43 -12.30 -11.85
C TYR A 212 3.76 -11.69 -13.10
N VAL A 213 4.56 -11.10 -14.01
CA VAL A 213 4.04 -10.44 -15.22
C VAL A 213 3.33 -11.42 -16.14
N ASP A 214 3.90 -12.61 -16.36
CA ASP A 214 3.29 -13.64 -17.22
C ASP A 214 1.96 -14.15 -16.68
N ALA A 215 1.75 -14.10 -15.36
CA ALA A 215 0.52 -14.53 -14.72
C ALA A 215 -0.61 -13.48 -14.68
N LEU A 216 -0.32 -12.19 -14.91
CA LEU A 216 -1.30 -11.08 -14.84
C LEU A 216 -2.60 -11.31 -15.62
N PRO A 217 -2.62 -11.98 -16.81
CA PRO A 217 -3.87 -12.28 -17.50
C PRO A 217 -4.85 -13.17 -16.72
N GLN A 218 -4.43 -13.77 -15.60
CA GLN A 218 -5.30 -14.56 -14.74
C GLN A 218 -6.14 -13.69 -13.78
N VAL A 219 -5.78 -12.41 -13.61
CA VAL A 219 -6.42 -11.50 -12.62
C VAL A 219 -6.92 -10.20 -13.25
N VAL A 220 -6.33 -9.73 -14.35
CA VAL A 220 -6.71 -8.51 -15.09
C VAL A 220 -6.92 -8.83 -16.58
N ASN A 221 -7.96 -8.24 -17.18
CA ASN A 221 -8.26 -8.40 -18.60
C ASN A 221 -7.38 -7.51 -19.48
N LEU A 222 -6.10 -7.86 -19.57
CA LEU A 222 -5.11 -7.12 -20.36
C LEU A 222 -5.47 -7.09 -21.86
N ALA A 223 -6.18 -8.11 -22.35
CA ALA A 223 -6.65 -8.17 -23.74
C ALA A 223 -7.67 -7.06 -24.04
N ALA A 224 -8.58 -6.75 -23.11
CA ALA A 224 -9.52 -5.65 -23.25
C ALA A 224 -8.79 -4.30 -23.25
N ILE A 225 -7.84 -4.09 -22.34
CA ILE A 225 -7.02 -2.87 -22.28
C ILE A 225 -6.30 -2.64 -23.62
N LYS A 226 -5.61 -3.67 -24.12
CA LYS A 226 -4.92 -3.61 -25.42
C LYS A 226 -5.85 -3.31 -26.57
N SER A 227 -7.01 -4.00 -26.64
CA SER A 227 -7.96 -3.85 -27.74
C SER A 227 -8.61 -2.47 -27.77
N ALA A 228 -8.84 -1.86 -26.62
CA ALA A 228 -9.36 -0.51 -26.49
C ALA A 228 -8.29 0.56 -26.81
N GLY A 229 -7.00 0.20 -26.85
CA GLY A 229 -5.91 1.13 -27.09
C GLY A 229 -5.76 2.18 -26.00
N VAL A 230 -6.00 1.79 -24.74
CA VAL A 230 -5.88 2.69 -23.58
C VAL A 230 -4.43 3.13 -23.41
N ARG A 231 -4.18 4.44 -23.42
CA ARG A 231 -2.88 5.04 -23.17
C ARG A 231 -2.68 5.21 -21.66
N ILE A 232 -1.74 4.44 -21.12
CA ILE A 232 -1.49 4.35 -19.67
C ILE A 232 -0.20 5.08 -19.31
N GLY A 233 -0.25 5.99 -18.33
CA GLY A 233 0.94 6.52 -17.66
C GLY A 233 1.14 5.80 -16.33
N ALA A 234 2.25 5.08 -16.14
CA ALA A 234 2.57 4.43 -14.87
C ALA A 234 3.72 5.16 -14.18
N ASP A 235 3.50 5.62 -12.95
CA ASP A 235 4.51 6.25 -12.10
C ASP A 235 4.82 5.36 -10.89
N PRO A 236 5.86 4.54 -10.94
CA PRO A 236 6.29 3.74 -9.80
C PRO A 236 6.98 4.56 -8.71
N MET A 237 7.02 5.89 -8.82
CA MET A 237 7.73 6.81 -7.91
C MET A 237 9.19 6.38 -7.63
N GLY A 238 9.85 5.78 -8.65
CA GLY A 238 11.20 5.23 -8.52
C GLY A 238 11.28 4.01 -7.60
N GLY A 239 10.16 3.34 -7.35
CA GLY A 239 10.02 2.17 -6.50
C GLY A 239 10.40 0.85 -7.18
N ALA A 240 10.08 -0.26 -6.51
CA ALA A 240 10.45 -1.60 -6.93
C ALA A 240 9.77 -2.07 -8.23
N SER A 241 8.68 -1.43 -8.65
CA SER A 241 7.94 -1.84 -9.86
C SER A 241 8.39 -1.17 -11.15
N VAL A 242 9.47 -0.37 -11.17
CA VAL A 242 9.96 0.28 -12.41
C VAL A 242 10.14 -0.73 -13.54
N GLU A 243 10.87 -1.82 -13.30
CA GLU A 243 11.12 -2.86 -14.31
C GLU A 243 9.86 -3.69 -14.62
N TYR A 244 8.98 -3.87 -13.63
CA TYR A 244 7.71 -4.59 -13.81
C TYR A 244 6.80 -3.86 -14.78
N TRP A 245 6.63 -2.55 -14.65
CA TRP A 245 5.80 -1.75 -15.55
C TRP A 245 6.33 -1.78 -16.99
N GLN A 246 7.67 -1.68 -17.16
CA GLN A 246 8.26 -1.80 -18.50
C GLN A 246 8.01 -3.19 -19.10
N ARG A 247 8.22 -4.25 -18.32
CA ARG A 247 7.97 -5.62 -18.77
C ARG A 247 6.50 -5.90 -19.08
N ILE A 248 5.57 -5.33 -18.30
CA ILE A 248 4.12 -5.41 -18.56
C ILE A 248 3.79 -4.81 -19.93
N ALA A 249 4.33 -3.63 -20.23
CA ALA A 249 4.15 -2.98 -21.54
C ALA A 249 4.65 -3.89 -22.68
N ASP A 250 5.88 -4.40 -22.55
CA ASP A 250 6.55 -5.17 -23.60
C ASP A 250 5.89 -6.53 -23.84
N VAL A 251 5.63 -7.31 -22.78
CA VAL A 251 5.09 -8.68 -22.86
C VAL A 251 3.64 -8.67 -23.34
N HIS A 252 2.82 -7.79 -22.79
CA HIS A 252 1.38 -7.76 -23.13
C HIS A 252 1.05 -6.81 -24.27
N GLY A 253 2.02 -5.98 -24.70
CA GLY A 253 1.86 -5.04 -25.82
C GLY A 253 0.84 -3.97 -25.51
N LEU A 254 0.90 -3.39 -24.31
CA LEU A 254 0.06 -2.28 -23.88
C LEU A 254 0.67 -0.94 -24.32
N ASP A 255 -0.15 0.04 -24.62
CA ASP A 255 0.29 1.44 -24.79
C ASP A 255 0.51 2.08 -23.42
N LEU A 256 1.64 1.70 -22.79
CA LEU A 256 2.01 2.07 -21.44
C LEU A 256 3.37 2.75 -21.43
N THR A 257 3.44 3.89 -20.75
CA THR A 257 4.67 4.67 -20.54
C THR A 257 4.99 4.74 -19.05
N VAL A 258 6.20 4.33 -18.67
CA VAL A 258 6.74 4.56 -17.33
C VAL A 258 7.18 6.01 -17.21
N VAL A 259 6.49 6.79 -16.38
CA VAL A 259 6.65 8.25 -16.31
C VAL A 259 7.94 8.65 -15.58
N ASN A 260 8.25 7.99 -14.45
CA ASN A 260 9.46 8.21 -13.65
C ASN A 260 10.29 6.92 -13.57
N PRO A 261 11.08 6.57 -14.61
CA PRO A 261 11.85 5.33 -14.61
C PRO A 261 13.13 5.40 -13.76
N LYS A 262 13.46 6.57 -13.20
CA LYS A 262 14.68 6.76 -12.42
C LYS A 262 14.54 6.12 -11.04
N VAL A 263 15.43 5.21 -10.71
CA VAL A 263 15.61 4.69 -9.36
C VAL A 263 16.74 5.47 -8.67
N ASP A 264 16.47 6.00 -7.49
CA ASP A 264 17.40 6.83 -6.71
C ASP A 264 17.07 6.66 -5.23
N PRO A 265 17.97 6.12 -4.39
CA PRO A 265 17.67 5.86 -2.98
C PRO A 265 17.41 7.11 -2.14
N ALA A 266 17.73 8.31 -2.66
CA ALA A 266 17.35 9.57 -2.04
C ALA A 266 15.99 10.10 -2.55
N PHE A 267 15.40 9.47 -3.59
CA PHE A 267 14.16 9.89 -4.25
C PHE A 267 14.11 11.39 -4.58
N GLY A 268 15.26 11.95 -4.93
CA GLY A 268 15.46 13.40 -5.11
C GLY A 268 14.68 14.03 -6.26
N PHE A 269 14.06 13.24 -7.13
CA PHE A 269 13.17 13.69 -8.21
C PHE A 269 11.72 13.90 -7.78
N MET A 270 11.35 13.48 -6.55
CA MET A 270 9.99 13.59 -6.03
C MET A 270 9.63 15.04 -5.66
N THR A 271 8.34 15.29 -5.58
CA THR A 271 7.78 16.48 -4.93
C THR A 271 7.64 16.26 -3.43
N LEU A 272 7.71 17.32 -2.64
CA LEU A 272 7.54 17.25 -1.18
C LEU A 272 6.08 16.99 -0.83
N ASP A 273 5.84 16.08 0.09
CA ASP A 273 4.52 15.78 0.62
C ASP A 273 3.98 16.88 1.55
N GLY A 274 2.77 16.70 2.04
CA GLY A 274 2.06 17.65 2.90
C GLY A 274 2.80 18.09 4.16
N ASP A 275 3.71 17.25 4.67
CA ASP A 275 4.58 17.54 5.82
C ASP A 275 5.95 18.18 5.42
N GLY A 276 6.19 18.37 4.13
CA GLY A 276 7.42 18.94 3.60
C GLY A 276 8.58 17.94 3.47
N LYS A 277 8.32 16.65 3.62
CA LYS A 277 9.29 15.57 3.41
C LYS A 277 9.08 14.89 2.06
N ILE A 278 10.10 14.19 1.59
CA ILE A 278 9.96 13.26 0.46
C ILE A 278 9.25 12.02 0.99
N ARG A 279 8.10 11.69 0.37
CA ARG A 279 7.35 10.45 0.60
C ARG A 279 6.84 9.92 -0.72
N MET A 280 6.88 8.62 -0.89
CA MET A 280 6.36 7.94 -2.08
C MET A 280 4.90 7.50 -1.85
N ASP A 281 4.06 8.43 -1.37
CA ASP A 281 2.65 8.14 -1.08
C ASP A 281 1.76 8.44 -2.29
N CYS A 282 1.38 7.39 -3.01
CA CYS A 282 0.53 7.47 -4.20
C CYS A 282 -0.93 7.91 -3.91
N SER A 283 -1.33 8.02 -2.64
CA SER A 283 -2.60 8.61 -2.24
C SER A 283 -2.51 10.11 -1.95
N SER A 284 -1.30 10.68 -1.89
CA SER A 284 -1.08 12.09 -1.61
C SER A 284 -1.12 12.94 -2.88
N PRO A 285 -1.98 13.99 -2.94
CA PRO A 285 -2.00 14.90 -4.07
C PRO A 285 -0.69 15.72 -4.21
N PHE A 286 0.12 15.79 -3.17
CA PHE A 286 1.39 16.49 -3.17
C PHE A 286 2.51 15.61 -3.73
N ALA A 287 2.61 14.36 -3.30
CA ALA A 287 3.57 13.41 -3.85
C ALA A 287 3.26 13.08 -5.32
N MET A 288 1.98 13.01 -5.68
CA MET A 288 1.49 12.73 -7.03
C MET A 288 1.42 13.97 -7.94
N ALA A 289 1.82 15.16 -7.47
CA ALA A 289 1.64 16.42 -8.21
C ALA A 289 2.27 16.40 -9.61
N SER A 290 3.41 15.76 -9.80
CA SER A 290 4.08 15.64 -11.10
C SER A 290 3.24 14.82 -12.10
N LEU A 291 2.67 13.69 -11.67
CA LEU A 291 1.83 12.84 -12.51
C LEU A 291 0.49 13.50 -12.83
N VAL A 292 -0.17 14.12 -11.85
CA VAL A 292 -1.42 14.86 -12.03
C VAL A 292 -1.24 15.98 -13.06
N ASN A 293 -0.13 16.74 -13.00
CA ASN A 293 0.19 17.77 -13.96
C ASN A 293 0.45 17.20 -15.37
N ALA A 294 1.13 16.06 -15.49
CA ALA A 294 1.36 15.40 -16.77
C ALA A 294 0.06 14.95 -17.45
N VAL A 295 -0.90 14.45 -16.67
CA VAL A 295 -2.22 14.02 -17.17
C VAL A 295 -3.07 15.23 -17.58
N SER A 296 -3.09 16.30 -16.80
CA SER A 296 -3.90 17.50 -17.07
C SER A 296 -3.33 18.39 -18.17
N GLY A 297 -2.14 18.12 -18.70
CA GLY A 297 -1.45 18.96 -19.68
C GLY A 297 -0.94 20.29 -19.12
N ALA A 298 -0.96 20.47 -17.80
CA ALA A 298 -0.38 21.63 -17.14
C ALA A 298 1.15 21.49 -17.09
N GLN A 299 1.89 22.51 -17.57
CA GLN A 299 3.35 22.51 -17.44
C GLN A 299 3.75 22.59 -15.97
N ALA A 300 4.56 21.64 -15.51
CA ALA A 300 5.17 21.71 -14.20
C ALA A 300 6.03 23.00 -14.08
N PRO A 301 5.93 23.75 -12.99
CA PRO A 301 6.82 24.89 -12.76
C PRO A 301 8.27 24.39 -12.65
N GLY A 302 9.10 24.59 -13.68
CA GLY A 302 10.53 24.32 -13.63
C GLY A 302 11.11 23.24 -14.55
N ALA A 303 10.34 22.54 -15.38
CA ALA A 303 10.86 21.61 -16.38
C ALA A 303 11.37 22.37 -17.61
N GLN A 304 12.69 22.60 -17.69
CA GLN A 304 13.34 22.97 -18.96
C GLN A 304 13.46 21.70 -19.82
N ALA A 305 12.76 21.69 -20.97
CA ALA A 305 12.95 20.67 -21.99
C ALA A 305 14.41 20.69 -22.50
N PRO A 306 15.07 19.52 -22.74
CA PRO A 306 16.36 19.48 -23.42
C PRO A 306 16.19 20.01 -24.84
N GLY A 307 17.03 20.98 -25.22
CA GLY A 307 16.95 21.80 -26.41
C GLY A 307 16.68 21.06 -27.73
N ALA A 308 15.58 21.44 -28.35
CA ALA A 308 15.41 21.28 -29.79
C ALA A 308 15.86 22.60 -30.45
N GLN A 309 16.97 22.55 -31.18
CA GLN A 309 17.42 23.67 -32.04
C GLN A 309 16.42 23.85 -33.17
N SER A 310 15.68 24.93 -33.16
CA SER A 310 14.83 25.36 -34.28
C SER A 310 15.68 25.96 -35.37
N THR A 311 15.86 25.28 -36.51
CA THR A 311 16.23 25.91 -37.76
C THR A 311 14.98 26.53 -38.39
N GLY A 312 15.02 27.84 -38.51
CA GLY A 312 13.89 28.59 -39.09
C GLY A 312 13.77 28.40 -40.60
N ALA A 313 12.52 28.28 -41.04
CA ALA A 313 12.11 28.67 -42.39
C ALA A 313 10.70 29.26 -42.31
N ARG A 314 10.59 30.55 -42.66
CA ARG A 314 9.32 31.22 -42.92
C ARG A 314 8.76 30.78 -44.26
N SER A 315 7.49 30.42 -44.31
CA SER A 315 6.69 30.57 -45.54
C SER A 315 5.30 31.10 -45.22
N THR A 316 4.99 32.19 -45.87
CA THR A 316 3.71 32.90 -45.94
C THR A 316 2.76 32.16 -46.86
N GLY A 317 1.48 32.06 -46.49
CA GLY A 317 0.39 31.58 -47.36
C GLY A 317 -0.97 31.64 -46.68
N ASP A 318 -1.87 32.41 -47.27
CA ASP A 318 -3.15 32.93 -46.88
C ASP A 318 -4.29 31.89 -46.82
N PRO A 319 -5.44 32.21 -46.19
CA PRO A 319 -6.45 31.25 -45.74
C PRO A 319 -7.63 31.12 -46.70
N ALA A 320 -8.18 29.92 -46.83
CA ALA A 320 -9.59 29.78 -47.31
C ALA A 320 -10.23 28.43 -46.95
N ALA A 321 -11.40 28.55 -46.35
CA ALA A 321 -12.61 27.73 -46.45
C ALA A 321 -12.72 26.41 -45.67
N ALA A 322 -13.35 26.50 -44.52
CA ALA A 322 -14.67 25.92 -44.17
C ALA A 322 -14.94 24.45 -44.52
N GLY A 323 -15.06 23.66 -43.47
CA GLY A 323 -15.68 22.34 -43.44
C GLY A 323 -15.83 21.89 -42.01
N GLN A 324 -16.79 22.44 -41.25
CA GLN A 324 -17.14 21.98 -39.92
C GLN A 324 -17.92 20.67 -40.04
N THR A 325 -17.27 19.55 -39.67
CA THR A 325 -18.01 18.34 -39.25
C THR A 325 -17.83 18.23 -37.73
N ALA A 326 -18.95 18.09 -37.02
CA ALA A 326 -19.07 18.06 -35.58
C ALA A 326 -18.57 16.72 -34.98
N ALA A 327 -17.30 16.43 -35.17
CA ALA A 327 -16.60 15.28 -34.57
C ALA A 327 -15.13 15.57 -34.29
N GLY A 328 -14.73 16.82 -34.02
CA GLY A 328 -13.33 17.24 -33.97
C GLY A 328 -12.97 18.30 -32.98
N GLN A 329 -13.65 18.45 -31.85
CA GLN A 329 -13.14 19.18 -30.71
C GLN A 329 -12.83 18.18 -29.58
N ARG A 330 -11.88 17.26 -29.80
CA ARG A 330 -11.09 16.75 -28.70
C ARG A 330 -10.18 17.91 -28.30
N ALA A 331 -10.48 18.48 -27.13
CA ALA A 331 -9.62 19.42 -26.42
C ALA A 331 -8.17 18.91 -26.40
N SER A 332 -7.18 19.79 -26.26
CA SER A 332 -5.75 19.51 -26.18
C SER A 332 -5.53 18.19 -25.44
N GLN A 333 -5.06 17.15 -26.16
CA GLN A 333 -5.10 15.78 -25.69
C GLN A 333 -4.25 15.65 -24.43
N ALA A 334 -4.86 15.21 -23.33
CA ALA A 334 -4.15 14.62 -22.21
C ALA A 334 -3.13 13.59 -22.74
N ALA A 335 -1.93 13.54 -22.15
CA ALA A 335 -0.91 12.61 -22.59
C ALA A 335 -1.36 11.16 -22.46
N PHE A 336 -2.22 10.87 -21.47
CA PHE A 336 -2.72 9.54 -21.12
C PHE A 336 -4.25 9.56 -20.99
N ASP A 337 -4.89 8.42 -21.24
CA ASP A 337 -6.32 8.22 -20.99
C ASP A 337 -6.57 7.89 -19.51
N ILE A 338 -5.58 7.29 -18.85
CA ILE A 338 -5.51 7.07 -17.41
C ILE A 338 -4.04 7.05 -16.98
N ALA A 339 -3.77 7.48 -15.76
CA ALA A 339 -2.44 7.29 -15.17
C ALA A 339 -2.55 6.74 -13.75
N THR A 340 -1.49 6.07 -13.32
CA THR A 340 -1.45 5.34 -12.05
C THR A 340 -0.12 5.54 -11.34
N GLY A 341 -0.11 5.43 -10.01
CA GLY A 341 1.09 5.51 -9.22
C GLY A 341 1.18 4.43 -8.15
N ASN A 342 2.40 4.00 -7.85
CA ASN A 342 2.68 3.06 -6.76
C ASN A 342 3.63 3.68 -5.75
N ASP A 343 3.50 3.27 -4.49
CA ASP A 343 4.53 3.54 -3.49
C ASP A 343 5.78 2.67 -3.70
N ALA A 344 6.83 2.87 -2.91
CA ALA A 344 8.15 2.31 -3.21
C ALA A 344 8.18 0.76 -3.26
N ASP A 345 7.31 0.06 -2.56
CA ASP A 345 7.19 -1.40 -2.60
C ASP A 345 5.94 -1.89 -3.38
N SER A 346 5.21 -0.94 -3.98
CA SER A 346 4.07 -1.17 -4.88
C SER A 346 2.91 -1.96 -4.26
N ASP A 347 2.76 -1.85 -2.94
CA ASP A 347 1.60 -2.43 -2.24
C ASP A 347 0.38 -1.49 -2.25
N ARG A 348 0.53 -0.24 -2.78
CA ARG A 348 -0.54 0.76 -2.91
C ARG A 348 -0.71 1.23 -4.33
N HIS A 349 -1.90 1.77 -4.60
CA HIS A 349 -2.31 2.33 -5.89
C HIS A 349 -2.66 3.81 -5.79
N GLY A 350 -2.44 4.54 -6.87
CA GLY A 350 -2.92 5.91 -7.02
C GLY A 350 -3.51 6.08 -8.41
N ILE A 351 -4.80 6.39 -8.53
CA ILE A 351 -5.49 6.48 -9.82
C ILE A 351 -5.70 7.95 -10.18
N VAL A 352 -5.18 8.34 -11.34
CA VAL A 352 -5.31 9.69 -11.88
C VAL A 352 -6.09 9.65 -13.20
N THR A 353 -7.21 10.36 -13.24
CA THR A 353 -8.06 10.46 -14.42
C THR A 353 -8.01 11.88 -15.01
N PRO A 354 -8.10 12.04 -16.33
CA PRO A 354 -8.07 13.36 -16.97
C PRO A 354 -9.20 14.29 -16.54
N ASP A 355 -10.34 13.74 -16.15
CA ASP A 355 -11.56 14.46 -15.79
C ASP A 355 -11.61 14.89 -14.31
N ALA A 356 -10.95 14.16 -13.39
CA ALA A 356 -11.03 14.43 -11.96
C ALA A 356 -9.67 14.50 -11.23
N GLY A 357 -8.54 14.26 -11.92
CA GLY A 357 -7.22 14.21 -11.29
C GLY A 357 -7.04 12.97 -10.42
N LEU A 358 -6.33 13.09 -9.31
CA LEU A 358 -6.09 12.00 -8.36
C LEU A 358 -7.37 11.63 -7.61
N MET A 359 -7.80 10.38 -7.75
CA MET A 359 -8.97 9.86 -7.05
C MET A 359 -8.67 9.61 -5.57
N ASN A 360 -9.66 9.88 -4.71
CA ASN A 360 -9.64 9.40 -3.34
C ASN A 360 -9.65 7.86 -3.33
N PRO A 361 -8.77 7.18 -2.55
CA PRO A 361 -8.74 5.72 -2.50
C PRO A 361 -10.09 5.07 -2.16
N ASN A 362 -10.87 5.64 -1.22
CA ASN A 362 -12.21 5.15 -0.91
C ASN A 362 -13.16 5.17 -2.11
N HIS A 363 -13.03 6.19 -2.96
CA HIS A 363 -13.84 6.30 -4.18
C HIS A 363 -13.47 5.20 -5.18
N TYR A 364 -12.15 5.01 -5.37
CA TYR A 364 -11.68 3.97 -6.28
C TYR A 364 -12.01 2.57 -5.78
N LEU A 365 -11.85 2.28 -4.46
CA LEU A 365 -12.25 0.99 -3.90
C LEU A 365 -13.72 0.67 -4.15
N ALA A 366 -14.62 1.65 -3.99
CA ALA A 366 -16.05 1.45 -4.26
C ALA A 366 -16.31 1.10 -5.74
N VAL A 367 -15.64 1.79 -6.68
CA VAL A 367 -15.71 1.52 -8.11
C VAL A 367 -15.15 0.15 -8.47
N ALA A 368 -13.98 -0.19 -7.92
CA ALA A 368 -13.34 -1.48 -8.15
C ALA A 368 -14.24 -2.64 -7.69
N ILE A 369 -14.84 -2.52 -6.50
CA ILE A 369 -15.76 -3.52 -5.96
C ILE A 369 -17.02 -3.65 -6.83
N ASP A 370 -17.64 -2.51 -7.21
CA ASP A 370 -18.83 -2.51 -8.11
C ASP A 370 -18.53 -3.22 -9.42
N TYR A 371 -17.41 -2.87 -10.04
CA TYR A 371 -16.99 -3.48 -11.30
C TYR A 371 -16.67 -4.97 -11.16
N LEU A 372 -15.85 -5.35 -10.18
CA LEU A 372 -15.45 -6.74 -9.99
C LEU A 372 -16.64 -7.66 -9.70
N LEU A 373 -17.53 -7.26 -8.81
CA LEU A 373 -18.74 -8.05 -8.50
C LEU A 373 -19.67 -8.22 -9.71
N GLY A 374 -19.66 -7.26 -10.65
CA GLY A 374 -20.44 -7.34 -11.88
C GLY A 374 -19.75 -8.11 -13.03
N HIS A 375 -18.42 -8.34 -12.98
CA HIS A 375 -17.65 -8.83 -14.12
C HIS A 375 -16.81 -10.09 -13.85
N ARG A 376 -16.82 -10.63 -12.63
CA ARG A 376 -16.07 -11.84 -12.26
C ARG A 376 -16.99 -13.06 -12.12
N ASN A 377 -17.37 -13.65 -13.27
CA ASN A 377 -18.33 -14.78 -13.32
C ASN A 377 -17.82 -16.07 -12.65
N GLY A 378 -16.51 -16.21 -12.41
CA GLY A 378 -15.92 -17.35 -11.69
C GLY A 378 -15.96 -17.23 -10.18
N TRP A 379 -16.39 -16.07 -9.66
CA TRP A 379 -16.49 -15.85 -8.22
C TRP A 379 -17.76 -16.46 -7.62
N PRO A 380 -17.81 -16.75 -6.32
CA PRO A 380 -19.02 -17.23 -5.66
C PRO A 380 -20.21 -16.27 -5.85
N GLU A 381 -21.41 -16.82 -6.06
CA GLU A 381 -22.64 -16.02 -6.23
C GLU A 381 -22.88 -15.06 -5.05
N VAL A 382 -22.55 -15.50 -3.83
CA VAL A 382 -22.60 -14.66 -2.62
C VAL A 382 -21.16 -14.50 -2.11
N ALA A 383 -20.46 -13.54 -2.70
CA ALA A 383 -19.09 -13.23 -2.34
C ALA A 383 -19.02 -12.38 -1.05
N SER A 384 -17.93 -12.51 -0.30
CA SER A 384 -17.63 -11.58 0.79
C SER A 384 -16.60 -10.55 0.34
N VAL A 385 -16.86 -9.28 0.61
CA VAL A 385 -15.96 -8.14 0.36
C VAL A 385 -15.45 -7.63 1.68
N GLY A 386 -14.12 -7.57 1.81
CA GLY A 386 -13.42 -7.08 3.00
C GLY A 386 -13.12 -5.58 2.90
N LYS A 387 -13.43 -4.83 3.97
CA LYS A 387 -12.97 -3.44 4.16
C LYS A 387 -12.52 -3.20 5.58
N THR A 388 -11.68 -2.17 5.80
CA THR A 388 -11.38 -1.70 7.15
C THR A 388 -12.53 -0.87 7.71
N LEU A 389 -12.65 -0.85 9.03
CA LEU A 389 -13.71 -0.09 9.73
C LEU A 389 -13.64 1.43 9.50
N VAL A 390 -12.54 1.93 8.95
CA VAL A 390 -12.32 3.35 8.63
C VAL A 390 -12.47 3.66 7.14
N SER A 391 -12.78 2.67 6.31
CA SER A 391 -13.13 2.85 4.91
C SER A 391 -14.58 3.32 4.72
N SER A 392 -14.87 3.92 3.57
CA SER A 392 -16.15 4.58 3.28
C SER A 392 -17.38 3.66 3.34
N GLN A 393 -18.50 4.18 3.81
CA GLN A 393 -19.83 3.55 3.73
C GLN A 393 -20.35 3.39 2.28
N MET A 394 -19.75 4.07 1.31
CA MET A 394 -20.08 3.82 -0.10
C MET A 394 -19.87 2.34 -0.44
N ILE A 395 -18.82 1.73 0.10
CA ILE A 395 -18.54 0.29 -0.08
C ILE A 395 -19.68 -0.57 0.44
N ASP A 396 -20.25 -0.23 1.63
CA ASP A 396 -21.39 -0.96 2.20
C ASP A 396 -22.59 -0.95 1.27
N LYS A 397 -22.89 0.22 0.69
CA LYS A 397 -24.03 0.40 -0.23
C LYS A 397 -23.83 -0.37 -1.54
N VAL A 398 -22.61 -0.36 -2.08
CA VAL A 398 -22.25 -1.12 -3.29
C VAL A 398 -22.36 -2.62 -3.03
N VAL A 399 -21.74 -3.13 -1.98
CA VAL A 399 -21.78 -4.55 -1.62
C VAL A 399 -23.22 -5.04 -1.41
N LYS A 400 -24.03 -4.25 -0.70
CA LYS A 400 -25.45 -4.56 -0.50
C LYS A 400 -26.23 -4.58 -1.81
N ALA A 401 -25.95 -3.67 -2.73
CA ALA A 401 -26.64 -3.59 -4.02
C ALA A 401 -26.38 -4.82 -4.92
N HIS A 402 -25.20 -5.41 -4.78
CA HIS A 402 -24.83 -6.67 -5.44
C HIS A 402 -25.30 -7.93 -4.69
N GLY A 403 -25.98 -7.79 -3.55
CA GLY A 403 -26.39 -8.95 -2.74
C GLY A 403 -25.22 -9.70 -2.07
N SER A 404 -24.04 -9.10 -2.04
CA SER A 404 -22.82 -9.65 -1.47
C SER A 404 -22.74 -9.40 0.04
N LYS A 405 -21.80 -10.05 0.71
CA LYS A 405 -21.56 -9.90 2.16
C LYS A 405 -20.43 -8.92 2.41
N LEU A 406 -20.59 -8.10 3.44
CA LEU A 406 -19.54 -7.21 3.93
C LEU A 406 -18.79 -7.85 5.10
N MET A 407 -17.45 -7.83 5.04
CA MET A 407 -16.56 -8.20 6.14
C MET A 407 -15.81 -6.94 6.59
N GLU A 408 -16.33 -6.25 7.61
CA GLU A 408 -15.67 -5.07 8.19
C GLU A 408 -14.74 -5.50 9.32
N VAL A 409 -13.43 -5.16 9.19
CA VAL A 409 -12.35 -5.59 10.09
C VAL A 409 -11.56 -4.41 10.66
N PRO A 410 -10.73 -4.58 11.70
CA PRO A 410 -9.81 -3.54 12.14
C PRO A 410 -8.82 -3.16 11.03
N VAL A 411 -8.15 -2.00 11.17
CA VAL A 411 -7.09 -1.59 10.24
C VAL A 411 -5.96 -2.62 10.24
N GLY A 412 -5.53 -3.00 9.04
CA GLY A 412 -4.46 -3.97 8.79
C GLY A 412 -4.88 -5.06 7.80
N PHE A 413 -4.15 -5.19 6.72
CA PHE A 413 -4.46 -6.11 5.62
C PHE A 413 -4.47 -7.58 6.03
N LYS A 414 -3.70 -7.94 7.07
CA LYS A 414 -3.63 -9.29 7.66
C LYS A 414 -4.98 -9.95 7.96
N TRP A 415 -6.01 -9.15 8.21
CA TRP A 415 -7.34 -9.65 8.52
C TRP A 415 -8.08 -10.25 7.32
N PHE A 416 -7.66 -9.90 6.10
CA PHE A 416 -8.24 -10.45 4.87
C PHE A 416 -7.53 -11.73 4.41
N VAL A 417 -6.30 -11.97 4.88
CA VAL A 417 -5.45 -13.09 4.44
C VAL A 417 -6.17 -14.44 4.47
N PRO A 418 -6.81 -14.88 5.57
CA PRO A 418 -7.47 -16.19 5.59
C PRO A 418 -8.56 -16.31 4.53
N GLY A 419 -9.39 -15.29 4.39
CA GLY A 419 -10.51 -15.29 3.44
C GLY A 419 -10.07 -15.19 1.97
N LEU A 420 -8.97 -14.48 1.68
CA LEU A 420 -8.37 -14.47 0.35
C LEU A 420 -7.75 -15.82 -0.02
N VAL A 421 -7.11 -16.50 0.94
CA VAL A 421 -6.51 -17.84 0.73
C VAL A 421 -7.57 -18.88 0.42
N ASP A 422 -8.67 -18.92 1.17
CA ASP A 422 -9.71 -19.92 1.02
C ASP A 422 -10.83 -19.52 0.03
N GLY A 423 -10.75 -18.31 -0.54
CA GLY A 423 -11.72 -17.78 -1.51
C GLY A 423 -13.04 -17.32 -0.90
N SER A 424 -13.19 -17.29 0.43
CA SER A 424 -14.39 -16.79 1.11
C SER A 424 -14.49 -15.27 1.09
N VAL A 425 -13.36 -14.58 0.92
CA VAL A 425 -13.26 -13.12 0.67
C VAL A 425 -12.68 -12.93 -0.71
N VAL A 426 -13.44 -12.28 -1.60
CA VAL A 426 -13.04 -12.10 -3.01
C VAL A 426 -12.25 -10.80 -3.24
N PHE A 427 -12.36 -9.84 -2.33
CA PHE A 427 -11.70 -8.54 -2.35
C PHE A 427 -11.41 -8.09 -0.92
N GLY A 428 -10.21 -7.57 -0.66
CA GLY A 428 -9.84 -6.89 0.57
C GLY A 428 -9.28 -5.51 0.25
N GLY A 429 -9.73 -4.46 0.95
CA GLY A 429 -9.27 -3.10 0.70
C GLY A 429 -9.19 -2.22 1.94
N GLU A 430 -8.24 -1.29 1.91
CA GLU A 430 -7.97 -0.30 2.94
C GLU A 430 -8.03 1.12 2.36
N GLU A 431 -8.54 2.07 3.12
CA GLU A 431 -8.60 3.49 2.75
C GLU A 431 -7.23 4.12 2.48
N SER A 432 -6.16 3.44 2.88
CA SER A 432 -4.77 3.81 2.64
C SER A 432 -4.26 3.43 1.24
N ALA A 433 -5.18 3.14 0.31
CA ALA A 433 -4.90 2.75 -1.08
C ALA A 433 -4.29 1.35 -1.25
N GLY A 434 -4.47 0.45 -0.30
CA GLY A 434 -4.07 -0.96 -0.42
C GLY A 434 -5.26 -1.85 -0.75
N ALA A 435 -5.13 -2.71 -1.75
CA ALA A 435 -6.16 -3.69 -2.10
C ALA A 435 -5.55 -4.96 -2.70
N SER A 436 -6.28 -6.06 -2.62
CA SER A 436 -6.05 -7.27 -3.39
C SER A 436 -7.37 -7.98 -3.66
N PHE A 437 -7.42 -8.78 -4.72
CA PHE A 437 -8.60 -9.52 -5.12
C PHE A 437 -8.26 -10.83 -5.84
N LEU A 438 -9.24 -11.72 -5.92
CA LEU A 438 -9.05 -13.06 -6.48
C LEU A 438 -8.92 -13.03 -8.01
N ARG A 439 -8.31 -14.08 -8.56
CA ARG A 439 -8.26 -14.36 -10.00
C ARG A 439 -9.66 -14.55 -10.58
N PHE A 440 -9.74 -14.58 -11.93
CA PHE A 440 -11.01 -14.83 -12.65
C PHE A 440 -11.69 -16.13 -12.25
N ASP A 441 -10.93 -17.16 -11.89
CA ASP A 441 -11.45 -18.48 -11.49
C ASP A 441 -11.79 -18.58 -10.00
N GLY A 442 -11.64 -17.49 -9.24
CA GLY A 442 -11.88 -17.45 -7.81
C GLY A 442 -10.73 -17.97 -6.94
N SER A 443 -9.60 -18.33 -7.53
CA SER A 443 -8.40 -18.68 -6.78
C SER A 443 -7.65 -17.45 -6.29
N VAL A 444 -6.85 -17.62 -5.22
CA VAL A 444 -6.05 -16.52 -4.65
C VAL A 444 -4.98 -16.04 -5.63
N TRP A 445 -4.83 -14.71 -5.75
CA TRP A 445 -3.75 -14.07 -6.49
C TRP A 445 -2.60 -13.67 -5.56
N SER A 446 -2.87 -12.75 -4.66
CA SER A 446 -1.96 -12.24 -3.63
C SER A 446 -2.75 -12.07 -2.34
N THR A 447 -2.12 -12.33 -1.21
CA THR A 447 -2.68 -12.11 0.13
C THR A 447 -2.03 -10.90 0.83
N ASP A 448 -1.06 -10.27 0.20
CA ASP A 448 -0.66 -8.91 0.50
C ASP A 448 -1.35 -7.94 -0.46
N LYS A 449 -1.33 -6.66 -0.14
CA LYS A 449 -1.83 -5.59 -1.01
C LYS A 449 -1.05 -5.58 -2.31
N ASP A 450 -1.73 -5.30 -3.40
CA ASP A 450 -1.16 -5.30 -4.74
C ASP A 450 -1.61 -4.06 -5.52
N GLY A 451 -0.76 -3.04 -5.52
CA GLY A 451 -1.01 -1.80 -6.24
C GLY A 451 -1.00 -1.99 -7.76
N ILE A 452 -0.18 -2.91 -8.26
CA ILE A 452 -0.04 -3.14 -9.71
C ILE A 452 -1.33 -3.66 -10.32
N ILE A 453 -1.95 -4.69 -9.71
CA ILE A 453 -3.23 -5.20 -10.22
C ILE A 453 -4.37 -4.21 -10.02
N ALA A 454 -4.35 -3.41 -8.95
CA ALA A 454 -5.35 -2.36 -8.72
C ALA A 454 -5.24 -1.26 -9.79
N ASP A 455 -4.04 -0.86 -10.17
CA ASP A 455 -3.77 0.12 -11.22
C ASP A 455 -4.18 -0.40 -12.61
N LEU A 456 -3.83 -1.64 -12.93
CA LEU A 456 -4.25 -2.29 -14.18
C LEU A 456 -5.77 -2.49 -14.23
N LEU A 457 -6.41 -2.75 -13.09
CA LEU A 457 -7.88 -2.84 -13.00
C LEU A 457 -8.55 -1.50 -13.35
N ALA A 458 -7.96 -0.37 -12.98
CA ALA A 458 -8.49 0.94 -13.38
C ALA A 458 -8.48 1.12 -14.90
N SER A 459 -7.44 0.63 -15.56
CA SER A 459 -7.33 0.60 -17.01
C SER A 459 -8.33 -0.40 -17.66
N GLU A 460 -8.56 -1.55 -17.02
CA GLU A 460 -9.59 -2.53 -17.45
C GLU A 460 -11.00 -1.93 -17.35
N ILE A 461 -11.30 -1.22 -16.26
CA ILE A 461 -12.59 -0.52 -16.08
C ILE A 461 -12.82 0.45 -17.22
N LEU A 462 -11.85 1.32 -17.53
CA LEU A 462 -11.94 2.25 -18.65
C LEU A 462 -12.14 1.54 -19.99
N ALA A 463 -11.36 0.48 -20.25
CA ALA A 463 -11.41 -0.26 -21.50
C ALA A 463 -12.75 -0.97 -21.74
N VAL A 464 -13.37 -1.52 -20.68
CA VAL A 464 -14.58 -2.33 -20.78
C VAL A 464 -15.85 -1.48 -20.71
N THR A 465 -15.83 -0.44 -19.89
CA THR A 465 -17.02 0.40 -19.67
C THR A 465 -17.05 1.68 -20.50
N GLU A 466 -15.93 2.02 -21.16
CA GLU A 466 -15.72 3.30 -21.87
C GLU A 466 -15.86 4.54 -20.96
N GLN A 467 -15.84 4.33 -19.64
CA GLN A 467 -15.93 5.35 -18.60
C GLN A 467 -14.71 5.31 -17.70
N SER A 468 -14.21 6.48 -17.32
CA SER A 468 -13.14 6.56 -16.32
C SER A 468 -13.63 6.08 -14.95
N PRO A 469 -12.75 5.59 -14.08
CA PRO A 469 -13.13 5.26 -12.71
C PRO A 469 -13.78 6.42 -11.95
N SER A 470 -13.41 7.67 -12.22
CA SER A 470 -14.04 8.86 -11.63
C SER A 470 -15.47 9.06 -12.12
N GLN A 471 -15.76 8.84 -13.41
CA GLN A 471 -17.13 8.89 -13.95
C GLN A 471 -17.99 7.77 -13.34
N ARG A 472 -17.45 6.56 -13.22
CA ARG A 472 -18.13 5.46 -12.52
C ARG A 472 -18.44 5.80 -11.06
N TYR A 473 -17.52 6.47 -10.36
CA TYR A 473 -17.80 6.92 -9.00
C TYR A 473 -18.93 7.96 -8.94
N GLN A 474 -19.02 8.87 -9.91
CA GLN A 474 -20.12 9.83 -9.98
C GLN A 474 -21.47 9.13 -10.09
N GLU A 475 -21.58 8.07 -10.92
CA GLU A 475 -22.81 7.26 -11.00
C GLU A 475 -23.16 6.59 -9.66
N LEU A 476 -22.16 6.07 -8.93
CA LEU A 476 -22.36 5.53 -7.58
C LEU A 476 -22.85 6.62 -6.61
N ALA A 477 -22.25 7.81 -6.68
CA ALA A 477 -22.62 8.96 -5.85
C ALA A 477 -24.06 9.45 -6.15
N GLU A 478 -24.47 9.49 -7.42
CA GLU A 478 -25.85 9.80 -7.81
C GLU A 478 -26.85 8.76 -7.28
N ARG A 479 -26.47 7.48 -7.32
CA ARG A 479 -27.33 6.38 -6.89
C ARG A 479 -27.45 6.27 -5.36
N PHE A 480 -26.37 6.48 -4.64
CA PHE A 480 -26.28 6.16 -3.21
C PHE A 480 -26.06 7.38 -2.29
N GLY A 481 -25.83 8.57 -2.86
CA GLY A 481 -25.39 9.77 -2.17
C GLY A 481 -23.86 9.85 -2.13
N ALA A 482 -23.33 11.08 -2.11
CA ALA A 482 -21.90 11.36 -2.06
C ALA A 482 -21.46 11.56 -0.59
N PRO A 483 -20.68 10.65 0.00
CA PRO A 483 -20.17 10.86 1.34
C PRO A 483 -19.06 11.93 1.33
N ALA A 484 -19.06 12.78 2.37
CA ALA A 484 -17.93 13.62 2.74
C ALA A 484 -17.10 12.85 3.77
N TYR A 485 -15.76 12.82 3.61
CA TYR A 485 -14.84 12.03 4.42
C TYR A 485 -13.66 12.89 4.90
N ALA A 486 -13.28 12.71 6.15
CA ALA A 486 -12.11 13.37 6.73
C ALA A 486 -11.25 12.40 7.54
N ARG A 487 -9.94 12.66 7.55
CA ARG A 487 -8.98 12.07 8.48
C ARG A 487 -8.19 13.18 9.14
N ILE A 488 -8.08 13.10 10.47
CA ILE A 488 -7.33 14.03 11.29
C ILE A 488 -6.25 13.26 12.04
N ASP A 489 -5.03 13.72 11.91
CA ASP A 489 -3.86 13.21 12.62
C ASP A 489 -3.45 14.26 13.66
N ALA A 490 -3.29 13.86 14.92
CA ALA A 490 -2.82 14.72 15.99
C ALA A 490 -1.76 14.01 16.85
N GLU A 491 -0.86 14.79 17.43
CA GLU A 491 0.23 14.28 18.26
C GLU A 491 -0.32 13.57 19.51
N ALA A 492 0.30 12.43 19.85
CA ALA A 492 -0.01 11.69 21.07
C ALA A 492 1.23 10.99 21.59
N ASN A 493 1.56 11.24 22.85
CA ASN A 493 2.62 10.53 23.53
C ASN A 493 2.20 9.08 23.89
N ARG A 494 3.14 8.31 24.43
CA ARG A 494 2.92 6.89 24.76
C ARG A 494 1.75 6.67 25.73
N GLU A 495 1.63 7.51 26.77
CA GLU A 495 0.55 7.38 27.77
C GLU A 495 -0.82 7.66 27.14
N GLN A 496 -0.91 8.70 26.33
CA GLN A 496 -2.10 9.04 25.58
C GLN A 496 -2.50 7.93 24.60
N LYS A 497 -1.52 7.32 23.91
CA LYS A 497 -1.80 6.17 23.03
C LYS A 497 -2.34 4.96 23.78
N VAL A 498 -1.89 4.71 25.03
CA VAL A 498 -2.43 3.64 25.89
C VAL A 498 -3.88 3.93 26.27
N LYS A 499 -4.20 5.17 26.69
CA LYS A 499 -5.58 5.57 27.00
C LYS A 499 -6.49 5.42 25.79
N LEU A 500 -6.07 5.90 24.62
CA LEU A 500 -6.85 5.80 23.38
C LEU A 500 -7.07 4.34 22.93
N LYS A 501 -6.07 3.47 23.12
CA LYS A 501 -6.22 2.03 22.82
C LYS A 501 -7.22 1.34 23.75
N ALA A 502 -7.38 1.84 24.96
CA ALA A 502 -8.29 1.34 25.98
C ALA A 502 -9.71 1.93 25.88
N LEU A 503 -9.97 2.85 24.93
CA LEU A 503 -11.30 3.43 24.72
C LEU A 503 -12.37 2.35 24.66
N SER A 504 -13.45 2.58 25.41
CA SER A 504 -14.60 1.68 25.57
C SER A 504 -15.92 2.37 25.19
N ALA A 505 -16.98 1.62 25.14
CA ALA A 505 -18.31 2.20 24.91
C ALA A 505 -18.75 3.15 26.03
N ASP A 506 -18.25 2.92 27.24
CA ASP A 506 -18.61 3.75 28.43
C ASP A 506 -17.96 5.15 28.39
N ASP A 507 -16.89 5.33 27.56
CA ASP A 507 -16.24 6.62 27.36
C ASP A 507 -17.05 7.55 26.41
N VAL A 508 -18.00 6.99 25.65
CA VAL A 508 -18.93 7.73 24.79
C VAL A 508 -20.23 7.97 25.53
N GLN A 509 -20.29 9.06 26.28
CA GLN A 509 -21.46 9.39 27.14
C GLN A 509 -22.59 10.07 26.38
N GLN A 510 -22.35 10.54 25.15
CA GLN A 510 -23.33 11.20 24.31
C GLN A 510 -24.34 10.18 23.76
N SER A 511 -25.62 10.55 23.73
CA SER A 511 -26.67 9.78 23.04
C SER A 511 -26.82 10.14 21.56
N GLU A 512 -26.20 11.26 21.14
CA GLU A 512 -26.27 11.83 19.82
C GLU A 512 -24.87 12.21 19.31
N LEU A 513 -24.66 12.08 18.00
CA LEU A 513 -23.48 12.52 17.27
C LEU A 513 -23.94 13.51 16.18
N ALA A 514 -23.49 14.76 16.27
CA ALA A 514 -23.85 15.81 15.31
C ALA A 514 -25.39 15.92 15.09
N GLY A 515 -26.17 15.87 16.17
CA GLY A 515 -27.64 15.97 16.13
C GLY A 515 -28.39 14.71 15.68
N GLU A 516 -27.69 13.61 15.45
CA GLU A 516 -28.26 12.30 15.11
C GLU A 516 -28.10 11.30 16.25
N LYS A 517 -29.11 10.47 16.47
CA LYS A 517 -29.05 9.41 17.48
C LYS A 517 -27.94 8.44 17.17
N ILE A 518 -27.09 8.12 18.15
CA ILE A 518 -26.09 7.07 18.04
C ILE A 518 -26.77 5.71 17.90
N THR A 519 -26.43 4.97 16.84
CA THR A 519 -26.97 3.64 16.55
C THR A 519 -26.07 2.52 17.06
N ALA A 520 -24.74 2.75 17.12
CA ALA A 520 -23.79 1.81 17.70
C ALA A 520 -22.52 2.52 18.21
N VAL A 521 -21.92 1.93 19.26
CA VAL A 521 -20.56 2.22 19.73
C VAL A 521 -19.82 0.90 19.75
N MET A 522 -18.75 0.81 18.96
CA MET A 522 -18.02 -0.43 18.72
C MET A 522 -16.57 -0.33 19.17
N THR A 523 -16.09 -1.34 19.87
CA THR A 523 -14.69 -1.55 20.26
C THR A 523 -14.12 -2.83 19.65
N THR A 524 -14.99 -3.61 18.99
CA THR A 524 -14.63 -4.79 18.19
C THR A 524 -15.22 -4.67 16.78
N ALA A 525 -14.53 -5.19 15.79
CA ALA A 525 -14.98 -5.15 14.40
C ALA A 525 -16.03 -6.22 14.13
N PRO A 526 -17.15 -5.91 13.45
CA PRO A 526 -18.25 -6.85 13.25
C PRO A 526 -17.91 -8.03 12.34
N GLY A 527 -16.90 -7.91 11.46
CA GLY A 527 -16.55 -8.97 10.50
C GLY A 527 -15.77 -10.13 11.11
N ASN A 528 -15.04 -9.91 12.22
CA ASN A 528 -14.18 -10.93 12.82
C ASN A 528 -14.10 -10.89 14.36
N ASN A 529 -14.86 -10.02 15.01
CA ASN A 529 -14.86 -9.78 16.47
C ASN A 529 -13.48 -9.37 17.04
N ALA A 530 -12.54 -8.95 16.20
CA ALA A 530 -11.24 -8.50 16.67
C ALA A 530 -11.33 -7.09 17.26
N ALA A 531 -10.49 -6.82 18.29
CA ALA A 531 -10.43 -5.51 18.92
C ALA A 531 -10.00 -4.42 17.93
N ILE A 532 -10.70 -3.29 17.93
CA ILE A 532 -10.38 -2.13 17.08
C ILE A 532 -9.10 -1.42 17.57
N GLY A 533 -8.82 -1.49 18.86
CA GLY A 533 -7.76 -0.69 19.51
C GLY A 533 -8.10 0.79 19.54
N GLY A 534 -9.36 1.10 19.86
CA GLY A 534 -10.00 2.40 19.88
C GLY A 534 -11.50 2.24 19.84
N VAL A 535 -12.23 3.24 19.35
CA VAL A 535 -13.69 3.24 19.28
C VAL A 535 -14.19 3.68 17.90
N LYS A 536 -15.28 3.06 17.42
CA LYS A 536 -16.07 3.56 16.29
C LYS A 536 -17.50 3.84 16.75
N VAL A 537 -18.01 5.03 16.44
CA VAL A 537 -19.37 5.47 16.74
C VAL A 537 -20.11 5.69 15.43
N THR A 538 -21.34 5.20 15.33
CA THR A 538 -22.16 5.30 14.12
C THR A 538 -23.53 5.90 14.39
N THR A 539 -24.07 6.61 13.41
CA THR A 539 -25.47 7.04 13.30
C THR A 539 -26.08 6.48 12.01
N ASP A 540 -27.26 6.94 11.62
CA ASP A 540 -27.87 6.52 10.35
C ASP A 540 -27.14 7.09 9.11
N SER A 541 -26.52 8.28 9.23
CA SER A 541 -25.89 8.96 8.11
C SER A 541 -24.42 9.31 8.29
N ALA A 542 -23.84 9.04 9.47
CA ALA A 542 -22.46 9.39 9.77
C ALA A 542 -21.78 8.39 10.70
N TRP A 543 -20.45 8.46 10.73
CA TRP A 543 -19.64 7.73 11.70
C TRP A 543 -18.32 8.47 11.97
N PHE A 544 -17.73 8.19 13.11
CA PHE A 544 -16.32 8.43 13.34
C PHE A 544 -15.64 7.22 13.96
N ALA A 545 -14.32 7.12 13.78
CA ALA A 545 -13.47 6.17 14.49
C ALA A 545 -12.22 6.91 15.02
N ALA A 546 -11.89 6.67 16.29
CA ALA A 546 -10.70 7.24 16.93
C ALA A 546 -9.79 6.12 17.44
N ARG A 547 -8.49 6.20 17.08
CA ARG A 547 -7.50 5.18 17.45
C ARG A 547 -6.07 5.75 17.48
N PRO A 548 -5.16 5.21 18.30
CA PRO A 548 -3.75 5.55 18.23
C PRO A 548 -3.11 5.00 16.93
N SER A 549 -2.11 5.69 16.42
CA SER A 549 -1.23 5.15 15.37
C SER A 549 -0.38 4.03 15.93
N GLY A 550 -0.24 2.95 15.16
CA GLY A 550 0.66 1.84 15.51
C GLY A 550 2.13 2.13 15.26
N THR A 551 2.44 3.10 14.38
CA THR A 551 3.80 3.36 13.87
C THR A 551 4.31 4.77 14.14
N GLU A 552 3.44 5.71 14.53
CA GLU A 552 3.77 7.11 14.74
C GLU A 552 3.33 7.56 16.13
N ASP A 553 3.91 8.62 16.66
CA ASP A 553 3.47 9.26 17.92
C ASP A 553 2.28 10.19 17.69
N LYS A 554 1.21 9.58 17.17
CA LYS A 554 -0.03 10.24 16.79
C LYS A 554 -1.25 9.40 17.14
N TYR A 555 -2.39 10.06 17.22
CA TYR A 555 -3.69 9.41 17.07
C TYR A 555 -4.39 9.90 15.80
N LYS A 556 -5.35 9.13 15.35
CA LYS A 556 -6.11 9.41 14.13
C LYS A 556 -7.60 9.37 14.44
N ILE A 557 -8.30 10.39 13.96
CA ILE A 557 -9.75 10.41 13.87
C ILE A 557 -10.11 10.29 12.39
N TYR A 558 -10.93 9.33 12.08
CA TYR A 558 -11.57 9.17 10.77
C TYR A 558 -13.04 9.49 10.94
N ALA A 559 -13.62 10.23 10.02
CA ALA A 559 -15.04 10.58 10.05
C ALA A 559 -15.63 10.60 8.65
N GLU A 560 -16.89 10.26 8.52
CA GLU A 560 -17.63 10.32 7.28
C GLU A 560 -19.08 10.74 7.54
N SER A 561 -19.64 11.53 6.63
CA SER A 561 -21.04 11.93 6.63
C SER A 561 -21.65 11.82 5.23
N MET A 562 -22.83 11.21 5.13
CA MET A 562 -23.67 11.20 3.92
C MET A 562 -24.44 12.51 3.72
N ARG A 563 -24.36 13.46 4.67
CA ARG A 563 -25.05 14.76 4.64
C ARG A 563 -24.16 15.92 4.16
N GLY A 564 -22.94 15.60 3.67
CA GLY A 564 -22.00 16.59 3.15
C GLY A 564 -21.07 17.20 4.17
N GLU A 565 -20.28 18.19 3.73
CA GLU A 565 -19.13 18.77 4.44
C GLU A 565 -19.51 19.52 5.75
N GLU A 566 -20.65 20.21 5.77
CA GLU A 566 -21.10 20.91 6.96
C GLU A 566 -21.35 19.93 8.12
N HIS A 567 -22.13 18.87 7.86
CA HIS A 567 -22.39 17.85 8.86
C HIS A 567 -21.14 17.03 9.21
N LEU A 568 -20.25 16.79 8.24
CA LEU A 568 -18.94 16.16 8.52
C LEU A 568 -18.15 16.98 9.53
N SER A 569 -18.13 18.31 9.41
CA SER A 569 -17.43 19.19 10.34
C SER A 569 -17.97 19.06 11.77
N GLU A 570 -19.30 18.97 11.93
CA GLU A 570 -19.95 18.73 13.24
C GLU A 570 -19.58 17.35 13.80
N VAL A 571 -19.53 16.31 12.96
CA VAL A 571 -19.12 14.96 13.35
C VAL A 571 -17.66 14.95 13.84
N VAL A 572 -16.77 15.65 13.13
CA VAL A 572 -15.35 15.79 13.50
C VAL A 572 -15.20 16.51 14.85
N GLU A 573 -15.92 17.60 15.07
CA GLU A 573 -15.90 18.34 16.34
C GLU A 573 -16.39 17.47 17.50
N ALA A 574 -17.46 16.72 17.30
CA ALA A 574 -17.99 15.79 18.30
C ALA A 574 -16.99 14.66 18.60
N ALA A 575 -16.34 14.10 17.57
CA ALA A 575 -15.32 13.08 17.72
C ALA A 575 -14.10 13.58 18.50
N GLN A 576 -13.64 14.81 18.22
CA GLN A 576 -12.55 15.45 18.94
C GLN A 576 -12.93 15.67 20.42
N GLY A 577 -14.17 16.06 20.69
CA GLY A 577 -14.70 16.19 22.06
C GLY A 577 -14.63 14.89 22.87
N VAL A 578 -14.94 13.74 22.26
CA VAL A 578 -14.81 12.41 22.90
C VAL A 578 -13.33 12.11 23.19
N VAL A 579 -12.44 12.30 22.22
CA VAL A 579 -10.99 12.06 22.41
C VAL A 579 -10.42 12.96 23.50
N ASP A 580 -10.74 14.25 23.46
CA ASP A 580 -10.25 15.24 24.42
C ASP A 580 -10.71 14.93 25.86
N SER A 581 -11.91 14.39 26.04
CA SER A 581 -12.41 14.02 27.39
C SER A 581 -11.55 12.91 28.01
N VAL A 582 -11.16 11.89 27.20
CA VAL A 582 -10.32 10.77 27.65
C VAL A 582 -8.86 11.17 27.87
N LEU A 583 -8.35 12.12 27.09
CA LEU A 583 -6.96 12.57 27.22
C LEU A 583 -6.74 13.55 28.38
N ARG A 584 -7.81 14.22 28.88
CA ARG A 584 -7.74 15.15 30.04
C ARG A 584 -7.68 14.42 31.37
N ASP A 585 -8.30 13.26 31.48
CA ASP A 585 -8.30 12.38 32.64
C ASP A 585 -7.00 11.56 32.75
#